data_866c58bf2c5e4d5852eb24285bbc43bc
#
_entry.id   866c58bf2c5e4d5852eb24285bbc43bc
#
_cell.length_a   1.000
_cell.length_b   1.000
_cell.length_c   1.000
_cell.angle_alpha   90.00
_cell.angle_beta   90.00
_cell.angle_gamma   90.00
#
_symmetry.space_group_name_H-M   'P 1'
#
loop_
_entity.id
_entity.type
_entity.pdbx_description
1 polymer ?
#
loop_
_entity_poly.entity_id
_entity_poly.type
_entity_poly.pdbx_seq_one_letter_code
_entity_poly.pdbx_strand_id
1 'polypeptide(L)'
;MKKYYNLLLIVVFVFLEVFFLVNPKVIISSFNTNTNICLYSLLPSMFISCLFSQILINLNIENYLPKLLKKSISKLFNISDKDVSIIILYMISGYPNNANLLKDNPNLNNIIHYTNFVNPIFLIATVGCIYLKDIKLSIIILLSHYISNFILGIILRNNNNLKDNIVLYKTNSFLNIYYSAIRNTVISVSIIFANILFFSFVLSIVKYFISINPIFDSILYGSLEFSSGIYNITHLISNKFINGLIITIIITFSSFSIHMQIINLNKKIRYFKYLIYRFINVFISIIVFIILFNLLQ
;
A
#
# COMPACT_ATOMS: atom_id res chain seq x y z
N MET A 1 -23.69 -24.14 -1.83
CA MET A 1 -22.32 -23.58 -1.77
C MET A 1 -22.15 -22.55 -0.64
N LYS A 2 -22.96 -21.49 -0.55
CA LYS A 2 -22.82 -20.40 0.45
C LYS A 2 -22.87 -20.90 1.92
N LYS A 3 -23.72 -21.89 2.24
CA LYS A 3 -23.85 -22.47 3.60
C LYS A 3 -22.57 -23.22 4.01
N TYR A 4 -21.98 -24.02 3.13
CA TYR A 4 -20.73 -24.75 3.42
C TYR A 4 -19.53 -23.80 3.56
N TYR A 5 -19.49 -22.73 2.76
CA TYR A 5 -18.47 -21.70 2.90
C TYR A 5 -18.53 -20.99 4.27
N ASN A 6 -19.73 -20.60 4.71
CA ASN A 6 -19.90 -19.99 6.02
C ASN A 6 -19.54 -20.97 7.15
N LEU A 7 -19.89 -22.24 7.02
CA LEU A 7 -19.53 -23.27 8.01
C LEU A 7 -18.01 -23.43 8.11
N LEU A 8 -17.31 -23.49 6.97
CA LEU A 8 -15.85 -23.53 6.93
C LEU A 8 -15.24 -22.33 7.66
N LEU A 9 -15.73 -21.12 7.39
CA LEU A 9 -15.23 -19.91 8.06
C LEU A 9 -15.46 -19.99 9.57
N ILE A 10 -16.64 -20.42 10.01
CA ILE A 10 -16.95 -20.57 11.44
C ILE A 10 -15.94 -21.54 12.08
N VAL A 11 -15.70 -22.70 11.48
CA VAL A 11 -14.75 -23.70 12.00
C VAL A 11 -13.34 -23.09 12.10
N VAL A 12 -12.90 -22.35 11.08
CA VAL A 12 -11.60 -21.70 11.10
C VAL A 12 -11.50 -20.69 12.24
N PHE A 13 -12.48 -19.80 12.40
CA PHE A 13 -12.43 -18.79 13.45
C PHE A 13 -12.57 -19.40 14.87
N VAL A 14 -13.38 -20.42 15.05
CA VAL A 14 -13.45 -21.16 16.32
C VAL A 14 -12.10 -21.83 16.64
N PHE A 15 -11.46 -22.45 15.62
CA PHE A 15 -10.12 -23.01 15.80
C PHE A 15 -9.11 -21.92 16.23
N LEU A 16 -9.14 -20.75 15.60
CA LEU A 16 -8.26 -19.63 15.95
C LEU A 16 -8.48 -19.18 17.41
N GLU A 17 -9.74 -19.05 17.86
CA GLU A 17 -10.05 -18.69 19.24
C GLU A 17 -9.57 -19.74 20.25
N VAL A 18 -9.84 -21.02 19.99
CA VAL A 18 -9.38 -22.12 20.86
C VAL A 18 -7.85 -22.16 20.92
N PHE A 19 -7.19 -22.00 19.78
CA PHE A 19 -5.73 -21.94 19.74
C PHE A 19 -5.19 -20.81 20.64
N PHE A 20 -5.81 -19.64 20.60
CA PHE A 20 -5.43 -18.51 21.41
C PHE A 20 -5.65 -18.73 22.91
N LEU A 21 -6.74 -19.37 23.28
CA LEU A 21 -7.01 -19.71 24.68
C LEU A 21 -5.95 -20.68 25.25
N VAL A 22 -5.49 -21.61 24.43
CA VAL A 22 -4.49 -22.61 24.83
C VAL A 22 -3.06 -22.04 24.80
N ASN A 23 -2.77 -21.10 23.91
CA ASN A 23 -1.44 -20.53 23.71
C ASN A 23 -1.38 -18.99 23.90
N PRO A 24 -1.74 -18.46 25.08
CA PRO A 24 -1.84 -17.00 25.28
C PRO A 24 -0.50 -16.26 25.09
N LYS A 25 0.64 -16.92 25.38
CA LYS A 25 1.96 -16.32 25.19
C LYS A 25 2.26 -15.99 23.72
N VAL A 26 1.78 -16.81 22.79
CA VAL A 26 1.95 -16.58 21.35
C VAL A 26 1.21 -15.30 20.93
N ILE A 27 0.00 -15.09 21.46
CA ILE A 27 -0.80 -13.89 21.17
C ILE A 27 -0.12 -12.65 21.72
N ILE A 28 0.24 -12.68 23.00
CA ILE A 28 0.82 -11.52 23.68
C ILE A 28 2.14 -11.10 23.02
N SER A 29 3.00 -12.04 22.67
CA SER A 29 4.25 -11.75 21.98
C SER A 29 4.03 -11.15 20.60
N SER A 30 3.14 -11.75 19.79
CA SER A 30 2.79 -11.24 18.47
C SER A 30 2.16 -9.85 18.54
N PHE A 31 1.22 -9.64 19.45
CA PHE A 31 0.57 -8.35 19.68
C PHE A 31 1.59 -7.27 20.04
N ASN A 32 2.43 -7.52 21.04
CA ASN A 32 3.42 -6.53 21.52
C ASN A 32 4.43 -6.15 20.43
N THR A 33 4.96 -7.14 19.71
CA THR A 33 5.93 -6.89 18.63
C THR A 33 5.33 -6.02 17.52
N ASN A 34 4.15 -6.37 17.04
CA ASN A 34 3.53 -5.67 15.92
C ASN A 34 2.92 -4.32 16.33
N THR A 35 2.45 -4.20 17.59
CA THR A 35 2.05 -2.91 18.15
C THR A 35 3.23 -1.96 18.22
N ASN A 36 4.39 -2.41 18.66
CA ASN A 36 5.60 -1.59 18.70
C ASN A 36 6.03 -1.13 17.29
N ILE A 37 6.05 -2.03 16.31
CA ILE A 37 6.33 -1.68 14.91
C ILE A 37 5.33 -0.62 14.41
N CYS A 38 4.04 -0.80 14.69
CA CYS A 38 3.02 0.12 14.24
C CYS A 38 3.15 1.49 14.92
N LEU A 39 3.22 1.55 16.25
CA LEU A 39 3.22 2.81 17.01
C LEU A 39 4.48 3.63 16.79
N TYR A 40 5.66 3.00 16.79
CA TYR A 40 6.93 3.73 16.75
C TYR A 40 7.50 3.92 15.36
N SER A 41 7.11 3.11 14.39
CA SER A 41 7.68 3.19 13.04
C SER A 41 6.65 3.64 11.99
N LEU A 42 5.47 3.02 11.96
CA LEU A 42 4.48 3.27 10.90
C LEU A 42 3.62 4.50 11.18
N LEU A 43 3.08 4.59 12.40
CA LEU A 43 2.09 5.61 12.75
C LEU A 43 2.62 7.04 12.56
N PRO A 44 3.86 7.40 12.97
CA PRO A 44 4.36 8.76 12.76
C PRO A 44 4.42 9.17 11.30
N SER A 45 4.90 8.28 10.42
CA SER A 45 5.02 8.58 8.99
C SER A 45 3.68 8.53 8.26
N MET A 46 2.85 7.52 8.53
CA MET A 46 1.58 7.33 7.83
C MET A 46 0.51 8.32 8.30
N PHE A 47 0.42 8.63 9.60
CA PHE A 47 -0.58 9.57 10.11
C PHE A 47 -0.40 10.95 9.48
N ILE A 48 0.81 11.49 9.51
CA ILE A 48 1.10 12.84 8.98
C ILE A 48 0.83 12.89 7.48
N SER A 49 1.29 11.89 6.72
CA SER A 49 1.11 11.89 5.27
C SER A 49 -0.35 11.70 4.88
N CYS A 50 -1.09 10.83 5.57
CA CYS A 50 -2.54 10.68 5.36
C CYS A 50 -3.29 11.97 5.66
N LEU A 51 -2.96 12.63 6.78
CA LEU A 51 -3.60 13.89 7.19
C LEU A 51 -3.39 14.98 6.14
N PHE A 52 -2.14 15.22 5.73
CA PHE A 52 -1.84 16.24 4.74
C PHE A 52 -2.47 15.91 3.38
N SER A 53 -2.44 14.65 2.96
CA SER A 53 -3.09 14.24 1.72
C SER A 53 -4.60 14.50 1.75
N GLN A 54 -5.28 14.18 2.85
CA GLN A 54 -6.70 14.46 3.02
C GLN A 54 -7.02 15.97 3.00
N ILE A 55 -6.17 16.78 3.62
CA ILE A 55 -6.32 18.26 3.59
C ILE A 55 -6.14 18.76 2.16
N LEU A 56 -5.09 18.33 1.44
CA LEU A 56 -4.82 18.77 0.07
C LEU A 56 -5.94 18.38 -0.90
N ILE A 57 -6.51 17.18 -0.73
CA ILE A 57 -7.67 16.72 -1.52
C ILE A 57 -8.86 17.66 -1.29
N ASN A 58 -9.20 17.92 -0.03
CA ASN A 58 -10.34 18.77 0.31
C ASN A 58 -10.15 20.25 -0.05
N LEU A 59 -8.88 20.68 -0.22
CA LEU A 59 -8.54 22.02 -0.74
C LEU A 59 -8.55 22.07 -2.28
N ASN A 60 -8.91 21.00 -2.97
CA ASN A 60 -8.91 20.89 -4.43
C ASN A 60 -7.55 21.29 -5.04
N ILE A 61 -6.46 20.66 -4.56
CA ILE A 61 -5.08 20.94 -5.01
C ILE A 61 -4.94 20.85 -6.53
N GLU A 62 -5.82 20.10 -7.19
CA GLU A 62 -5.84 19.96 -8.65
C GLU A 62 -5.95 21.29 -9.39
N ASN A 63 -6.60 22.30 -8.79
CA ASN A 63 -6.74 23.61 -9.41
C ASN A 63 -5.42 24.39 -9.45
N TYR A 64 -4.49 24.05 -8.57
CA TYR A 64 -3.20 24.74 -8.40
C TYR A 64 -2.03 24.00 -9.10
N LEU A 65 -2.25 22.81 -9.62
CA LEU A 65 -1.21 22.06 -10.32
C LEU A 65 -0.82 22.74 -11.65
N PRO A 66 0.48 22.83 -11.98
CA PRO A 66 0.96 23.44 -13.21
C PRO A 66 0.33 22.77 -14.45
N LYS A 67 -0.14 23.57 -15.39
CA LYS A 67 -0.76 23.09 -16.64
C LYS A 67 0.17 22.15 -17.43
N LEU A 68 1.48 22.43 -17.44
CA LEU A 68 2.46 21.60 -18.12
C LEU A 68 2.50 20.19 -17.53
N LEU A 69 2.51 20.07 -16.20
CA LEU A 69 2.51 18.79 -15.49
C LEU A 69 1.22 17.99 -15.80
N LYS A 70 0.06 18.65 -15.71
CA LYS A 70 -1.22 18.02 -16.05
C LYS A 70 -1.22 17.48 -17.47
N LYS A 71 -0.83 18.32 -18.45
CA LYS A 71 -0.81 17.93 -19.87
C LYS A 71 0.16 16.78 -20.17
N SER A 72 1.34 16.75 -19.50
CA SER A 72 2.31 15.69 -19.68
C SER A 72 1.79 14.33 -19.18
N ILE A 73 1.24 14.29 -17.97
CA ILE A 73 0.68 13.07 -17.38
C ILE A 73 -0.60 12.63 -18.11
N SER A 74 -1.48 13.59 -18.46
CA SER A 74 -2.70 13.35 -19.23
C SER A 74 -2.37 12.67 -20.57
N LYS A 75 -1.37 13.19 -21.30
CA LYS A 75 -0.92 12.60 -22.56
C LYS A 75 -0.27 11.22 -22.37
N LEU A 76 0.49 11.04 -21.27
CA LEU A 76 1.19 9.79 -20.96
C LEU A 76 0.21 8.64 -20.77
N PHE A 77 -0.84 8.85 -19.96
CA PHE A 77 -1.81 7.83 -19.59
C PHE A 77 -3.12 7.87 -20.39
N ASN A 78 -3.27 8.85 -21.28
CA ASN A 78 -4.52 9.11 -22.05
C ASN A 78 -5.75 9.25 -21.12
N ILE A 79 -5.65 10.13 -20.15
CA ILE A 79 -6.68 10.45 -19.16
C ILE A 79 -6.99 11.95 -19.19
N SER A 80 -8.10 12.37 -18.60
CA SER A 80 -8.44 13.79 -18.52
C SER A 80 -7.48 14.56 -17.60
N ASP A 81 -7.31 15.85 -17.82
CA ASP A 81 -6.48 16.73 -16.98
C ASP A 81 -6.94 16.74 -15.51
N LYS A 82 -8.23 16.50 -15.26
CA LYS A 82 -8.79 16.39 -13.91
C LYS A 82 -8.37 15.08 -13.24
N ASP A 83 -8.33 13.97 -13.98
CA ASP A 83 -7.92 12.66 -13.47
C ASP A 83 -6.43 12.61 -13.11
N VAL A 84 -5.60 13.44 -13.76
CA VAL A 84 -4.18 13.58 -13.42
C VAL A 84 -3.98 13.97 -11.97
N SER A 85 -4.83 14.85 -11.44
CA SER A 85 -4.74 15.29 -10.06
C SER A 85 -4.89 14.13 -9.07
N ILE A 86 -5.74 13.17 -9.40
CA ILE A 86 -5.95 11.96 -8.62
C ILE A 86 -4.66 11.11 -8.58
N ILE A 87 -3.99 10.95 -9.74
CA ILE A 87 -2.72 10.20 -9.78
C ILE A 87 -1.65 10.87 -8.92
N ILE A 88 -1.50 12.19 -9.00
CA ILE A 88 -0.54 12.94 -8.18
C ILE A 88 -0.84 12.80 -6.69
N LEU A 89 -2.12 12.88 -6.32
CA LEU A 89 -2.54 12.66 -4.93
C LEU A 89 -2.21 11.24 -4.45
N TYR A 90 -2.38 10.22 -5.30
CA TYR A 90 -2.00 8.84 -4.96
C TYR A 90 -0.50 8.66 -4.77
N MET A 91 0.32 9.34 -5.57
CA MET A 91 1.77 9.33 -5.39
C MET A 91 2.18 9.88 -4.03
N ILE A 92 1.48 10.89 -3.52
CA ILE A 92 1.78 11.54 -2.24
C ILE A 92 1.19 10.73 -1.07
N SER A 93 -0.08 10.32 -1.19
CA SER A 93 -0.79 9.66 -0.08
C SER A 93 -0.40 8.20 0.10
N GLY A 94 -0.09 7.52 -0.99
CA GLY A 94 0.14 6.08 -0.97
C GLY A 94 -1.13 5.25 -0.74
N TYR A 95 -0.96 3.92 -0.90
CA TYR A 95 -2.03 2.98 -0.59
C TYR A 95 -2.30 2.90 0.93
N PRO A 96 -3.50 2.55 1.41
CA PRO A 96 -4.71 2.22 0.64
C PRO A 96 -5.60 3.42 0.27
N ASN A 97 -5.17 4.66 0.52
CA ASN A 97 -5.99 5.87 0.31
C ASN A 97 -6.47 6.06 -1.13
N ASN A 98 -5.70 5.57 -2.12
CA ASN A 98 -6.07 5.58 -3.52
C ASN A 98 -7.45 4.92 -3.77
N ALA A 99 -7.76 3.83 -3.08
CA ALA A 99 -9.04 3.13 -3.25
C ALA A 99 -10.24 3.96 -2.74
N ASN A 100 -10.05 4.77 -1.71
CA ASN A 100 -11.09 5.69 -1.21
C ASN A 100 -11.47 6.74 -2.25
N LEU A 101 -10.47 7.34 -2.90
CA LEU A 101 -10.71 8.38 -3.91
C LEU A 101 -11.36 7.83 -5.19
N LEU A 102 -11.12 6.55 -5.53
CA LEU A 102 -11.74 5.89 -6.67
C LEU A 102 -13.17 5.42 -6.40
N LYS A 103 -13.56 5.26 -5.14
CA LYS A 103 -14.91 4.81 -4.78
C LYS A 103 -16.00 5.68 -5.40
N ASP A 104 -15.78 6.99 -5.40
CA ASP A 104 -16.72 7.99 -5.91
C ASP A 104 -16.60 8.20 -7.44
N ASN A 105 -15.55 7.61 -8.08
CA ASN A 105 -15.26 7.74 -9.50
C ASN A 105 -15.12 6.36 -10.18
N PRO A 106 -16.23 5.61 -10.35
CA PRO A 106 -16.19 4.23 -10.85
C PRO A 106 -15.62 4.08 -12.28
N ASN A 107 -15.63 5.14 -13.08
CA ASN A 107 -15.06 5.14 -14.43
C ASN A 107 -13.52 5.05 -14.40
N LEU A 108 -12.90 5.36 -13.26
CA LEU A 108 -11.45 5.32 -13.05
C LEU A 108 -10.97 3.99 -12.47
N ASN A 109 -11.82 2.96 -12.35
CA ASN A 109 -11.43 1.69 -11.75
C ASN A 109 -10.21 1.02 -12.40
N ASN A 110 -9.95 1.29 -13.67
CA ASN A 110 -8.77 0.76 -14.35
C ASN A 110 -7.47 1.44 -13.89
N ILE A 111 -7.55 2.68 -13.40
CA ILE A 111 -6.38 3.45 -12.92
C ILE A 111 -5.77 2.78 -11.68
N ILE A 112 -6.56 2.09 -10.85
CA ILE A 112 -6.07 1.40 -9.65
C ILE A 112 -4.94 0.40 -9.95
N HIS A 113 -4.90 -0.16 -11.15
CA HIS A 113 -3.91 -1.16 -11.53
C HIS A 113 -2.49 -0.62 -11.56
N TYR A 114 -2.31 0.67 -11.84
CA TYR A 114 -1.01 1.33 -11.94
C TYR A 114 -0.82 2.55 -11.02
N THR A 115 -1.80 2.85 -10.17
CA THR A 115 -1.70 3.94 -9.19
C THR A 115 -1.56 3.48 -7.75
N ASN A 116 -1.19 2.22 -7.56
CA ASN A 116 -0.98 1.66 -6.23
C ASN A 116 0.43 2.00 -5.71
N PHE A 117 0.66 3.28 -5.45
CA PHE A 117 1.92 3.81 -4.95
C PHE A 117 2.09 3.56 -3.46
N VAL A 118 3.32 3.29 -3.03
CA VAL A 118 3.69 3.33 -1.62
C VAL A 118 3.81 4.78 -1.17
N ASN A 119 3.52 5.03 0.10
CA ASN A 119 3.73 6.35 0.69
C ASN A 119 5.24 6.68 0.71
N PRO A 120 5.68 7.79 0.09
CA PRO A 120 7.10 8.14 0.01
C PRO A 120 7.71 8.47 1.39
N ILE A 121 6.94 9.09 2.30
CA ILE A 121 7.43 9.42 3.65
C ILE A 121 7.70 8.12 4.42
N PHE A 122 6.79 7.13 4.34
CA PHE A 122 7.03 5.82 4.94
C PHE A 122 8.31 5.17 4.39
N LEU A 123 8.48 5.17 3.07
CA LEU A 123 9.61 4.49 2.46
C LEU A 123 10.94 5.19 2.76
N ILE A 124 10.99 6.51 2.73
CA ILE A 124 12.23 7.26 2.99
C ILE A 124 12.50 7.33 4.50
N ALA A 125 11.53 7.77 5.30
CA ALA A 125 11.74 8.00 6.72
C ALA A 125 11.79 6.68 7.51
N THR A 126 10.80 5.80 7.34
CA THR A 126 10.75 4.56 8.13
C THR A 126 11.69 3.51 7.57
N VAL A 127 11.56 3.17 6.30
CA VAL A 127 12.39 2.09 5.71
C VAL A 127 13.82 2.56 5.52
N GLY A 128 14.03 3.75 4.94
CA GLY A 128 15.37 4.27 4.63
C GLY A 128 16.16 4.69 5.87
N CYS A 129 15.61 5.56 6.71
CA CYS A 129 16.34 6.10 7.85
C CYS A 129 16.38 5.15 9.04
N ILE A 130 15.27 4.45 9.35
CA ILE A 130 15.17 3.65 10.57
C ILE A 130 15.60 2.21 10.33
N TYR A 131 15.05 1.53 9.30
CA TYR A 131 15.27 0.11 9.09
C TYR A 131 16.57 -0.18 8.34
N LEU A 132 16.74 0.39 7.14
CA LEU A 132 17.92 0.15 6.30
C LEU A 132 19.14 0.95 6.75
N LYS A 133 18.92 2.10 7.38
CA LYS A 133 19.98 3.10 7.65
C LYS A 133 20.73 3.52 6.37
N ASP A 134 20.02 3.49 5.24
CA ASP A 134 20.53 3.78 3.90
C ASP A 134 19.44 4.48 3.09
N ILE A 135 19.47 5.82 3.10
CA ILE A 135 18.51 6.66 2.38
C ILE A 135 18.67 6.48 0.87
N LYS A 136 19.89 6.30 0.38
CA LYS A 136 20.17 6.13 -1.04
C LYS A 136 19.50 4.88 -1.60
N LEU A 137 19.60 3.76 -0.88
CA LEU A 137 18.91 2.52 -1.23
C LEU A 137 17.39 2.69 -1.21
N SER A 138 16.85 3.39 -0.22
CA SER A 138 15.39 3.63 -0.15
C SER A 138 14.88 4.49 -1.30
N ILE A 139 15.67 5.46 -1.77
CA ILE A 139 15.34 6.26 -2.96
C ILE A 139 15.36 5.38 -4.22
N ILE A 140 16.32 4.48 -4.36
CA ILE A 140 16.37 3.53 -5.49
C ILE A 140 15.11 2.64 -5.48
N ILE A 141 14.71 2.12 -4.32
CA ILE A 141 13.48 1.32 -4.16
C ILE A 141 12.24 2.15 -4.55
N LEU A 142 12.14 3.39 -4.06
CA LEU A 142 11.03 4.29 -4.37
C LEU A 142 10.92 4.58 -5.86
N LEU A 143 12.03 4.93 -6.50
CA LEU A 143 12.07 5.21 -7.93
C LEU A 143 11.71 3.96 -8.74
N SER A 144 12.22 2.78 -8.35
CA SER A 144 11.92 1.51 -9.02
C SER A 144 10.43 1.21 -8.98
N HIS A 145 9.80 1.38 -7.82
CA HIS A 145 8.38 1.19 -7.63
C HIS A 145 7.54 2.22 -8.43
N TYR A 146 7.95 3.49 -8.45
CA TYR A 146 7.21 4.54 -9.16
C TYR A 146 7.33 4.38 -10.67
N ILE A 147 8.54 4.18 -11.17
CA ILE A 147 8.80 3.97 -12.60
C ILE A 147 8.06 2.72 -13.10
N SER A 148 8.03 1.62 -12.34
CA SER A 148 7.29 0.41 -12.72
C SER A 148 5.78 0.67 -12.83
N ASN A 149 5.20 1.44 -11.90
CA ASN A 149 3.80 1.85 -11.96
C ASN A 149 3.54 2.75 -13.19
N PHE A 150 4.45 3.67 -13.53
CA PHE A 150 4.33 4.48 -14.73
C PHE A 150 4.42 3.64 -16.01
N ILE A 151 5.36 2.70 -16.09
CA ILE A 151 5.47 1.79 -17.24
C ILE A 151 4.19 0.96 -17.38
N LEU A 152 3.68 0.39 -16.29
CA LEU A 152 2.41 -0.33 -16.30
C LEU A 152 1.26 0.56 -16.74
N GLY A 153 1.21 1.82 -16.32
CA GLY A 153 0.21 2.80 -16.74
C GLY A 153 0.26 3.10 -18.23
N ILE A 154 1.45 3.16 -18.83
CA ILE A 154 1.63 3.33 -20.27
C ILE A 154 1.14 2.09 -21.02
N ILE A 155 1.44 0.88 -20.52
CA ILE A 155 0.98 -0.38 -21.11
C ILE A 155 -0.55 -0.49 -21.05
N LEU A 156 -1.14 -0.06 -19.95
CA LEU A 156 -2.59 -0.09 -19.72
C LEU A 156 -3.31 1.16 -20.21
N ARG A 157 -2.62 2.00 -20.94
CA ARG A 157 -3.13 3.27 -21.47
C ARG A 157 -4.54 3.11 -22.03
N ASN A 158 -5.45 3.91 -21.51
CA ASN A 158 -6.85 3.81 -21.86
C ASN A 158 -7.09 4.39 -23.26
N ASN A 159 -7.73 3.62 -24.13
CA ASN A 159 -8.13 4.09 -25.47
C ASN A 159 -9.50 4.80 -25.47
N ASN A 160 -10.18 4.81 -24.33
CA ASN A 160 -11.47 5.46 -24.21
C ASN A 160 -11.33 6.87 -23.68
N ASN A 161 -11.90 7.85 -24.37
CA ASN A 161 -12.05 9.21 -23.86
C ASN A 161 -12.91 9.18 -22.60
N LEU A 162 -12.27 9.22 -21.44
CA LEU A 162 -12.95 9.32 -20.16
C LEU A 162 -13.64 10.69 -20.10
N LYS A 163 -14.97 10.68 -20.06
CA LYS A 163 -15.75 11.92 -19.87
C LYS A 163 -15.49 12.45 -18.45
N ASP A 164 -15.30 13.74 -18.35
CA ASP A 164 -15.08 14.51 -17.12
C ASP A 164 -16.25 14.37 -16.13
N ASN A 165 -16.21 13.40 -15.25
CA ASN A 165 -17.21 13.19 -14.19
C ASN A 165 -16.57 13.12 -12.81
N ILE A 166 -15.57 13.95 -12.52
CA ILE A 166 -15.04 14.04 -11.16
C ILE A 166 -16.00 14.81 -10.28
N VAL A 167 -16.38 14.19 -9.16
CA VAL A 167 -17.08 14.89 -8.08
C VAL A 167 -16.08 15.81 -7.40
N LEU A 168 -16.12 17.09 -7.74
CA LEU A 168 -15.38 18.11 -7.01
C LEU A 168 -15.96 18.23 -5.60
N TYR A 169 -15.11 18.11 -4.60
CA TYR A 169 -15.52 18.36 -3.22
C TYR A 169 -15.92 19.85 -3.08
N LYS A 170 -17.09 20.10 -2.49
CA LYS A 170 -17.51 21.48 -2.19
C LYS A 170 -16.48 22.10 -1.26
N THR A 171 -16.09 23.35 -1.55
CA THR A 171 -15.22 24.13 -0.67
C THR A 171 -15.94 24.36 0.66
N ASN A 172 -15.52 23.64 1.68
CA ASN A 172 -16.00 23.81 3.05
C ASN A 172 -15.11 24.83 3.80
N SER A 173 -15.57 25.34 4.93
CA SER A 173 -14.69 26.13 5.80
C SER A 173 -13.44 25.32 6.19
N PHE A 174 -12.31 25.97 6.40
CA PHE A 174 -11.04 25.31 6.78
C PHE A 174 -11.21 24.39 8.00
N LEU A 175 -12.00 24.79 8.98
CA LEU A 175 -12.30 23.97 10.16
C LEU A 175 -12.96 22.64 9.77
N ASN A 176 -13.94 22.67 8.89
CA ASN A 176 -14.62 21.46 8.43
C ASN A 176 -13.68 20.55 7.64
N ILE A 177 -12.80 21.13 6.81
CA ILE A 177 -11.75 20.39 6.09
C ILE A 177 -10.82 19.70 7.08
N TYR A 178 -10.33 20.43 8.07
CA TYR A 178 -9.42 19.94 9.09
C TYR A 178 -10.04 18.79 9.91
N TYR A 179 -11.24 18.95 10.44
CA TYR A 179 -11.92 17.90 11.22
C TYR A 179 -12.24 16.68 10.38
N SER A 180 -12.68 16.85 9.13
CA SER A 180 -12.92 15.72 8.23
C SER A 180 -11.63 14.97 7.89
N ALA A 181 -10.54 15.69 7.67
CA ALA A 181 -9.23 15.11 7.40
C ALA A 181 -8.70 14.29 8.59
N ILE A 182 -8.79 14.83 9.82
CA ILE A 182 -8.41 14.08 11.04
C ILE A 182 -9.25 12.82 11.16
N ARG A 183 -10.57 12.92 11.07
CA ARG A 183 -11.48 11.78 11.20
C ARG A 183 -11.13 10.67 10.20
N ASN A 184 -10.96 11.03 8.93
CA ASN A 184 -10.64 10.07 7.87
C ASN A 184 -9.26 9.46 8.07
N THR A 185 -8.29 10.25 8.53
CA THR A 185 -6.95 9.76 8.85
C THR A 185 -6.96 8.75 9.99
N VAL A 186 -7.64 9.07 11.10
CA VAL A 186 -7.77 8.16 12.25
C VAL A 186 -8.41 6.84 11.82
N ILE A 187 -9.51 6.88 11.05
CA ILE A 187 -10.16 5.67 10.54
C ILE A 187 -9.20 4.86 9.67
N SER A 188 -8.49 5.50 8.73
CA SER A 188 -7.56 4.82 7.83
C SER A 188 -6.41 4.15 8.60
N VAL A 189 -5.79 4.86 9.52
CA VAL A 189 -4.68 4.35 10.34
C VAL A 189 -5.15 3.21 11.26
N SER A 190 -6.34 3.33 11.86
CA SER A 190 -6.91 2.26 12.69
C SER A 190 -7.18 0.98 11.90
N ILE A 191 -7.66 1.10 10.65
CA ILE A 191 -7.85 -0.06 9.76
C ILE A 191 -6.51 -0.71 9.42
N ILE A 192 -5.48 0.08 9.12
CA ILE A 192 -4.14 -0.43 8.84
C ILE A 192 -3.61 -1.18 10.07
N PHE A 193 -3.71 -0.60 11.26
CA PHE A 193 -3.28 -1.23 12.50
C PHE A 193 -3.99 -2.56 12.77
N ALA A 194 -5.33 -2.58 12.65
CA ALA A 194 -6.11 -3.80 12.82
C ALA A 194 -5.70 -4.91 11.84
N ASN A 195 -5.42 -4.56 10.58
CA ASN A 195 -4.94 -5.52 9.58
C ASN A 195 -3.54 -6.06 9.91
N ILE A 196 -2.62 -5.19 10.38
CA ILE A 196 -1.29 -5.64 10.82
C ILE A 196 -1.43 -6.68 11.93
N LEU A 197 -2.24 -6.41 12.94
CA LEU A 197 -2.47 -7.35 14.03
C LEU A 197 -3.10 -8.66 13.56
N PHE A 198 -4.14 -8.58 12.73
CA PHE A 198 -4.83 -9.77 12.22
C PHE A 198 -3.88 -10.70 11.43
N PHE A 199 -3.14 -10.16 10.46
CA PHE A 199 -2.22 -10.98 9.67
C PHE A 199 -1.03 -11.48 10.48
N SER A 200 -0.57 -10.70 11.46
CA SER A 200 0.48 -11.13 12.37
C SER A 200 0.03 -12.31 13.26
N PHE A 201 -1.22 -12.31 13.69
CA PHE A 201 -1.79 -13.46 14.42
C PHE A 201 -1.87 -14.70 13.55
N VAL A 202 -2.36 -14.58 12.32
CA VAL A 202 -2.43 -15.70 11.38
C VAL A 202 -1.04 -16.31 11.18
N LEU A 203 -0.03 -15.47 10.98
CA LEU A 203 1.36 -15.93 10.79
C LEU A 203 1.96 -16.53 12.06
N SER A 204 1.66 -16.01 13.24
CA SER A 204 2.16 -16.59 14.49
C SER A 204 1.63 -18.01 14.73
N ILE A 205 0.42 -18.31 14.26
CA ILE A 205 -0.12 -19.68 14.27
C ILE A 205 0.62 -20.57 13.29
N VAL A 206 0.84 -20.10 12.06
CA VAL A 206 1.61 -20.87 11.07
C VAL A 206 3.00 -21.21 11.60
N LYS A 207 3.68 -20.27 12.22
CA LYS A 207 4.99 -20.45 12.86
C LYS A 207 4.99 -21.42 14.03
N TYR A 208 3.91 -21.48 14.75
CA TYR A 208 3.78 -22.42 15.87
C TYR A 208 3.81 -23.88 15.40
N PHE A 209 3.20 -24.16 14.24
CA PHE A 209 3.14 -25.54 13.70
C PHE A 209 4.26 -25.88 12.73
N ILE A 210 4.84 -24.90 12.07
CA ILE A 210 5.80 -25.12 10.98
C ILE A 210 7.06 -24.29 11.26
N SER A 211 8.20 -24.95 11.40
CA SER A 211 9.49 -24.28 11.43
C SER A 211 9.86 -23.82 10.02
N ILE A 212 9.82 -22.52 9.77
CA ILE A 212 10.09 -21.91 8.47
C ILE A 212 11.47 -21.23 8.52
N ASN A 213 12.23 -21.32 7.42
CA ASN A 213 13.47 -20.57 7.29
C ASN A 213 13.19 -19.07 7.50
N PRO A 214 13.98 -18.32 8.31
CA PRO A 214 13.70 -16.92 8.65
C PRO A 214 13.52 -15.98 7.45
N ILE A 215 14.26 -16.19 6.36
CA ILE A 215 14.13 -15.38 5.14
C ILE A 215 12.78 -15.66 4.47
N PHE A 216 12.44 -16.95 4.29
CA PHE A 216 11.15 -17.33 3.69
C PHE A 216 9.96 -16.88 4.53
N ASP A 217 10.08 -16.99 5.85
CA ASP A 217 9.11 -16.45 6.80
C ASP A 217 8.91 -14.95 6.62
N SER A 218 9.98 -14.19 6.50
CA SER A 218 9.89 -12.73 6.29
C SER A 218 9.27 -12.35 4.94
N ILE A 219 9.47 -13.15 3.89
CA ILE A 219 8.80 -13.00 2.60
C ILE A 219 7.31 -13.32 2.73
N LEU A 220 6.93 -14.36 3.46
CA LEU A 220 5.52 -14.66 3.76
C LEU A 220 4.88 -13.52 4.55
N TYR A 221 5.56 -13.02 5.58
CA TYR A 221 5.09 -11.82 6.29
C TYR A 221 4.87 -10.65 5.33
N GLY A 222 5.85 -10.33 4.50
CA GLY A 222 5.76 -9.25 3.52
C GLY A 222 4.65 -9.44 2.50
N SER A 223 4.34 -10.69 2.13
CA SER A 223 3.22 -10.98 1.23
C SER A 223 1.86 -10.79 1.89
N LEU A 224 1.74 -11.04 3.18
CA LEU A 224 0.50 -10.88 3.95
C LEU A 224 0.35 -9.46 4.51
N GLU A 225 1.43 -8.94 5.12
CA GLU A 225 1.52 -7.59 5.67
C GLU A 225 2.92 -7.00 5.41
N PHE A 226 2.99 -5.96 4.58
CA PHE A 226 4.25 -5.46 4.02
C PHE A 226 5.20 -4.84 5.06
N SER A 227 4.67 -4.14 6.07
CA SER A 227 5.51 -3.38 7.01
C SER A 227 6.33 -4.28 7.93
N SER A 228 5.71 -5.31 8.49
CA SER A 228 6.38 -6.30 9.35
C SER A 228 7.35 -7.16 8.55
N GLY A 229 6.99 -7.51 7.30
CA GLY A 229 7.88 -8.23 6.40
C GLY A 229 9.14 -7.43 6.06
N ILE A 230 9.00 -6.15 5.73
CA ILE A 230 10.14 -5.26 5.48
C ILE A 230 11.03 -5.13 6.72
N TYR A 231 10.42 -4.91 7.90
CA TYR A 231 11.16 -4.85 9.16
C TYR A 231 12.03 -6.09 9.37
N ASN A 232 11.45 -7.28 9.22
CA ASN A 232 12.17 -8.54 9.40
C ASN A 232 13.29 -8.72 8.38
N ILE A 233 13.04 -8.46 7.08
CA ILE A 233 14.03 -8.58 6.01
C ILE A 233 15.24 -7.68 6.27
N THR A 234 15.02 -6.44 6.71
CA THR A 234 16.11 -5.50 6.97
C THR A 234 17.04 -5.94 8.10
N HIS A 235 16.54 -6.76 9.03
CA HIS A 235 17.34 -7.30 10.13
C HIS A 235 18.02 -8.64 9.81
N LEU A 236 17.53 -9.37 8.82
CA LEU A 236 18.04 -10.69 8.47
C LEU A 236 19.07 -10.66 7.35
N ILE A 237 18.96 -9.73 6.40
CA ILE A 237 19.78 -9.68 5.21
C ILE A 237 20.71 -8.46 5.24
N SER A 238 22.02 -8.73 5.34
CA SER A 238 23.04 -7.66 5.30
C SER A 238 23.40 -7.21 3.88
N ASN A 239 23.21 -8.08 2.87
CA ASN A 239 23.50 -7.72 1.48
C ASN A 239 22.51 -6.68 0.96
N LYS A 240 22.99 -5.48 0.65
CA LYS A 240 22.18 -4.33 0.21
C LYS A 240 21.37 -4.60 -1.04
N PHE A 241 21.95 -5.29 -2.03
CA PHE A 241 21.27 -5.62 -3.27
C PHE A 241 20.08 -6.55 -3.04
N ILE A 242 20.32 -7.65 -2.32
CA ILE A 242 19.27 -8.64 -2.03
C ILE A 242 18.18 -8.03 -1.15
N ASN A 243 18.57 -7.27 -0.13
CA ASN A 243 17.65 -6.58 0.77
C ASN A 243 16.75 -5.59 0.00
N GLY A 244 17.35 -4.71 -0.80
CA GLY A 244 16.62 -3.75 -1.64
C GLY A 244 15.71 -4.42 -2.67
N LEU A 245 16.15 -5.50 -3.29
CA LEU A 245 15.37 -6.27 -4.26
C LEU A 245 14.11 -6.87 -3.62
N ILE A 246 14.27 -7.55 -2.48
CA ILE A 246 13.12 -8.16 -1.78
C ILE A 246 12.14 -7.09 -1.29
N ILE A 247 12.64 -5.98 -0.73
CA ILE A 247 11.78 -4.88 -0.32
C ILE A 247 11.03 -4.29 -1.52
N THR A 248 11.68 -4.13 -2.68
CA THR A 248 11.03 -3.67 -3.91
C THR A 248 9.90 -4.60 -4.32
N ILE A 249 10.09 -5.91 -4.26
CA ILE A 249 9.08 -6.92 -4.55
C ILE A 249 7.89 -6.78 -3.58
N ILE A 250 8.15 -6.76 -2.27
CA ILE A 250 7.12 -6.66 -1.22
C ILE A 250 6.28 -5.39 -1.41
N ILE A 251 6.92 -4.25 -1.58
CA ILE A 251 6.25 -2.94 -1.75
C ILE A 251 5.43 -2.92 -3.05
N THR A 252 5.97 -3.44 -4.14
CA THR A 252 5.27 -3.38 -5.43
C THR A 252 4.12 -4.38 -5.49
N PHE A 253 4.25 -5.53 -4.86
CA PHE A 253 3.14 -6.46 -4.69
C PHE A 253 2.03 -5.86 -3.81
N SER A 254 2.40 -5.07 -2.80
CA SER A 254 1.50 -4.33 -1.89
C SER A 254 0.76 -5.18 -0.87
N SER A 255 1.21 -6.38 -0.58
CA SER A 255 0.65 -7.35 0.39
C SER A 255 -0.87 -7.64 0.28
N PHE A 256 -1.29 -8.80 0.73
CA PHE A 256 -2.71 -9.18 0.74
C PHE A 256 -3.58 -8.31 1.65
N SER A 257 -3.01 -7.76 2.73
CA SER A 257 -3.73 -6.86 3.62
C SER A 257 -4.21 -5.60 2.87
N ILE A 258 -3.36 -5.01 2.04
CA ILE A 258 -3.69 -3.86 1.20
C ILE A 258 -4.67 -4.25 0.09
N HIS A 259 -4.49 -5.42 -0.54
CA HIS A 259 -5.43 -5.93 -1.55
C HIS A 259 -6.85 -6.04 -0.98
N MET A 260 -7.00 -6.59 0.23
CA MET A 260 -8.31 -6.71 0.89
C MET A 260 -8.92 -5.34 1.20
N GLN A 261 -8.11 -4.38 1.63
CA GLN A 261 -8.58 -3.01 1.87
C GLN A 261 -9.06 -2.34 0.59
N ILE A 262 -8.30 -2.44 -0.50
CA ILE A 262 -8.65 -1.88 -1.82
C ILE A 262 -9.98 -2.45 -2.32
N ILE A 263 -10.17 -3.77 -2.22
CA ILE A 263 -11.41 -4.42 -2.69
C ILE A 263 -12.60 -4.06 -1.82
N ASN A 264 -12.40 -3.98 -0.50
CA ASN A 264 -13.46 -3.58 0.42
C ASN A 264 -13.92 -2.14 0.17
N LEU A 265 -12.99 -1.24 -0.11
CA LEU A 265 -13.27 0.16 -0.41
C LEU A 265 -13.95 0.34 -1.78
N ASN A 266 -13.59 -0.47 -2.76
CA ASN A 266 -14.17 -0.41 -4.10
C ASN A 266 -14.54 -1.80 -4.63
N LYS A 267 -15.76 -2.24 -4.36
CA LYS A 267 -16.31 -3.56 -4.74
C LYS A 267 -16.45 -3.79 -6.27
N LYS A 268 -16.25 -2.76 -7.10
CA LYS A 268 -16.30 -2.87 -8.57
C LYS A 268 -14.98 -3.39 -9.17
N ILE A 269 -13.91 -3.45 -8.39
CA ILE A 269 -12.60 -3.95 -8.81
C ILE A 269 -12.67 -5.48 -8.97
N ARG A 270 -12.28 -5.97 -10.14
CA ARG A 270 -12.13 -7.41 -10.40
C ARG A 270 -10.80 -7.89 -9.83
N TYR A 271 -10.84 -8.59 -8.70
CA TYR A 271 -9.65 -8.97 -7.93
C TYR A 271 -8.60 -9.73 -8.75
N PHE A 272 -8.99 -10.77 -9.48
CA PHE A 272 -8.03 -11.54 -10.28
C PHE A 272 -7.32 -10.70 -11.33
N LYS A 273 -8.02 -9.76 -11.98
CA LYS A 273 -7.42 -8.82 -12.92
C LYS A 273 -6.42 -7.89 -12.21
N TYR A 274 -6.79 -7.37 -11.05
CA TYR A 274 -5.92 -6.55 -10.21
C TYR A 274 -4.66 -7.33 -9.81
N LEU A 275 -4.80 -8.57 -9.34
CA LEU A 275 -3.71 -9.43 -8.91
C LEU A 275 -2.71 -9.71 -10.05
N ILE A 276 -3.20 -10.03 -11.25
CA ILE A 276 -2.35 -10.23 -12.43
C ILE A 276 -1.50 -8.99 -12.71
N TYR A 277 -2.10 -7.80 -12.68
CA TYR A 277 -1.35 -6.57 -12.90
C TYR A 277 -0.37 -6.26 -11.77
N ARG A 278 -0.62 -6.70 -10.53
CA ARG A 278 0.37 -6.62 -9.46
C ARG A 278 1.59 -7.49 -9.76
N PHE A 279 1.40 -8.72 -10.22
CA PHE A 279 2.53 -9.58 -10.61
C PHE A 279 3.32 -9.00 -11.79
N ILE A 280 2.65 -8.49 -12.83
CA ILE A 280 3.31 -7.81 -13.95
C ILE A 280 4.12 -6.62 -13.43
N ASN A 281 3.55 -5.82 -12.54
CA ASN A 281 4.24 -4.67 -11.96
C ASN A 281 5.48 -5.06 -11.14
N VAL A 282 5.39 -6.13 -10.36
CA VAL A 282 6.53 -6.71 -9.62
C VAL A 282 7.65 -7.08 -10.60
N PHE A 283 7.32 -7.77 -11.68
CA PHE A 283 8.33 -8.13 -12.69
C PHE A 283 9.02 -6.89 -13.29
N ILE A 284 8.26 -5.88 -13.66
CA ILE A 284 8.81 -4.61 -14.16
C ILE A 284 9.68 -3.93 -13.09
N SER A 285 9.23 -3.90 -11.83
CA SER A 285 9.97 -3.25 -10.75
C SER A 285 11.30 -3.92 -10.43
N ILE A 286 11.38 -5.24 -10.56
CA ILE A 286 12.64 -5.99 -10.41
C ILE A 286 13.65 -5.52 -11.48
N ILE A 287 13.24 -5.46 -12.73
CA ILE A 287 14.12 -5.01 -13.83
C ILE A 287 14.59 -3.58 -13.58
N VAL A 288 13.66 -2.68 -13.25
CA VAL A 288 13.99 -1.27 -12.99
C VAL A 288 14.92 -1.14 -11.78
N PHE A 289 14.68 -1.91 -10.71
CA PHE A 289 15.55 -1.90 -9.53
C PHE A 289 16.98 -2.32 -9.86
N ILE A 290 17.15 -3.43 -10.61
CA ILE A 290 18.48 -3.90 -11.03
C ILE A 290 19.22 -2.83 -11.83
N ILE A 291 18.54 -2.19 -12.78
CA ILE A 291 19.12 -1.12 -13.59
C ILE A 291 19.54 0.07 -12.71
N LEU A 292 18.63 0.57 -11.87
CA LEU A 292 18.89 1.74 -11.03
C LEU A 292 19.94 1.45 -9.95
N PHE A 293 19.96 0.25 -9.40
CA PHE A 293 20.98 -0.15 -8.43
C PHE A 293 22.37 -0.13 -9.04
N ASN A 294 22.55 -0.71 -10.24
CA ASN A 294 23.84 -0.73 -10.94
C ASN A 294 24.29 0.67 -11.43
N LEU A 295 23.35 1.58 -11.71
CA LEU A 295 23.68 2.92 -12.17
C LEU A 295 23.98 3.91 -11.02
N LEU A 296 23.38 3.71 -9.86
CA LEU A 296 23.40 4.69 -8.77
C LEU A 296 24.22 4.25 -7.55
N GLN A 297 24.57 2.98 -7.41
CA GLN A 297 25.50 2.47 -6.38
C GLN A 297 26.87 2.18 -6.93
#